data_7aded830cb51127a224a03121ea01d3e
#
_entry.id   7aded830cb51127a224a03121ea01d3e
#
_cell.length_a   1.000
_cell.length_b   1.000
_cell.length_c   1.000
_cell.angle_alpha   90.00
_cell.angle_beta   90.00
_cell.angle_gamma   90.00
#
_symmetry.space_group_name_H-M   'P 1'
#
loop_
_entity.id
_entity.type
_entity.pdbx_description
1 polymer ?
#
loop_
_entity_poly.entity_id
_entity_poly.type
_entity_poly.pdbx_seq_one_letter_code
_entity_poly.pdbx_strand_id
1 'polypeptide(L)' 'NLDPYNVSLIENIVTDLNRERGTTIVLVTHNVFQAKRLAQRVALLLDGKVMEVAPVQEFFEAPRDPRTAAFVRGEMVY' A
#
# COMPACT_ATOMS: atom_id res chain seq x y z
N ASN A 1 -2.94 14.53 11.99
CA ASN A 1 -3.66 13.39 11.41
C ASN A 1 -4.89 13.87 10.65
N LEU A 2 -5.16 13.23 9.53
CA LEU A 2 -6.34 13.51 8.75
C LEU A 2 -7.54 12.79 9.36
N ASP A 3 -8.70 13.48 9.38
CA ASP A 3 -9.92 12.82 9.81
C ASP A 3 -10.44 11.87 8.71
N PRO A 4 -11.37 10.96 9.02
CA PRO A 4 -11.84 9.98 8.04
C PRO A 4 -12.44 10.59 6.77
N TYR A 5 -13.07 11.73 6.87
CA TYR A 5 -13.63 12.42 5.71
C TYR A 5 -12.53 12.85 4.74
N ASN A 6 -11.50 13.50 5.26
CA ASN A 6 -10.39 13.98 4.43
C ASN A 6 -9.60 12.85 3.81
N VAL A 7 -9.43 11.73 4.55
CA VAL A 7 -8.77 10.55 4.01
C VAL A 7 -9.57 9.99 2.83
N SER A 8 -10.88 9.88 2.97
CA SER A 8 -11.73 9.39 1.87
C SER A 8 -11.68 10.30 0.66
N LEU A 9 -11.67 11.61 0.87
CA LEU A 9 -11.59 12.57 -0.23
C LEU A 9 -10.28 12.42 -1.00
N ILE A 10 -9.16 12.29 -0.29
CA ILE A 10 -7.85 12.12 -0.91
C ILE A 10 -7.80 10.80 -1.69
N GLU A 11 -8.34 9.73 -1.12
CA GLU A 11 -8.37 8.42 -1.80
C GLU A 11 -9.19 8.48 -3.08
N ASN A 12 -10.30 9.19 -3.07
CA ASN A 12 -11.13 9.35 -4.27
C ASN A 12 -10.38 10.12 -5.36
N ILE A 13 -9.68 11.20 -5.00
CA ILE A 13 -8.89 11.97 -5.95
C ILE A 13 -7.80 11.11 -6.57
N VAL A 14 -7.07 10.36 -5.77
CA VAL A 14 -6.01 9.47 -6.25
C VAL A 14 -6.56 8.41 -7.20
N THR A 15 -7.68 7.79 -6.83
CA THR A 15 -8.32 6.77 -7.66
C THR A 15 -8.77 7.35 -9.00
N ASP A 16 -9.40 8.52 -8.98
CA ASP A 16 -9.89 9.15 -10.21
C ASP A 16 -8.75 9.53 -11.15
N LEU A 17 -7.68 10.11 -10.63
CA LEU A 17 -6.51 10.46 -11.43
C LEU A 17 -5.89 9.23 -12.09
N ASN A 18 -5.75 8.15 -11.35
CA ASN A 18 -5.15 6.93 -11.88
C ASN A 18 -6.07 6.27 -12.92
N ARG A 19 -7.36 6.16 -12.60
CA ARG A 19 -8.32 5.44 -13.44
C ARG A 19 -8.62 6.19 -14.73
N GLU A 20 -8.90 7.49 -14.63
CA GLU A 20 -9.39 8.28 -15.75
C GLU A 20 -8.27 8.82 -16.63
N ARG A 21 -7.12 9.15 -16.04
CA ARG A 21 -6.02 9.80 -16.76
C ARG A 21 -4.79 8.91 -16.93
N GLY A 22 -4.80 7.71 -16.35
CA GLY A 22 -3.66 6.81 -16.42
C GLY A 22 -2.43 7.34 -15.69
N THR A 23 -2.61 8.27 -14.74
CA THR A 23 -1.51 8.87 -14.01
C THR A 23 -0.87 7.84 -13.07
N THR A 24 0.46 7.74 -13.13
CA THR A 24 1.20 6.92 -12.19
C THR A 24 1.34 7.67 -10.87
N ILE A 25 0.91 7.05 -9.78
CA ILE A 25 0.91 7.66 -8.47
C ILE A 25 1.64 6.76 -7.50
N VAL A 26 2.60 7.34 -6.76
CA VAL A 26 3.31 6.63 -5.69
C VAL A 26 2.82 7.17 -4.35
N LEU A 27 2.31 6.28 -3.51
CA LEU A 27 1.78 6.64 -2.21
C LEU A 27 2.55 5.89 -1.12
N VAL A 28 3.07 6.63 -0.15
CA VAL A 28 3.75 6.04 1.01
C VAL A 28 2.78 6.08 2.18
N THR A 29 2.55 4.93 2.80
CA THR A 29 1.60 4.84 3.90
C THR A 29 1.97 3.72 4.87
N HIS A 30 1.60 3.90 6.13
CA HIS A 30 1.65 2.85 7.14
C HIS A 30 0.29 2.13 7.27
N ASN A 31 -0.71 2.61 6.56
CA ASN A 31 -2.06 2.06 6.65
C ASN A 31 -2.24 0.93 5.64
N VAL A 32 -2.26 -0.29 6.13
CA VAL A 32 -2.40 -1.50 5.31
C VAL A 32 -3.72 -1.50 4.54
N PHE A 33 -4.79 -1.06 5.18
CA PHE A 33 -6.11 -1.02 4.52
C PHE A 33 -6.15 -0.04 3.36
N GLN A 34 -5.47 1.10 3.50
CA GLN A 34 -5.36 2.07 2.43
C GLN A 34 -4.58 1.51 1.25
N ALA A 35 -3.46 0.83 1.52
CA ALA A 35 -2.67 0.20 0.48
C ALA A 35 -3.49 -0.85 -0.28
N LYS A 36 -4.27 -1.66 0.44
CA LYS A 36 -5.12 -2.68 -0.18
C LYS A 36 -6.16 -2.07 -1.11
N ARG A 37 -6.75 -0.95 -0.72
CA ARG A 37 -7.81 -0.32 -1.51
C ARG A 37 -7.30 0.40 -2.74
N LEU A 38 -6.15 1.04 -2.66
CA LEU A 38 -5.70 1.97 -3.69
C LEU A 38 -4.66 1.41 -4.64
N ALA A 39 -3.78 0.54 -4.15
CA ALA A 39 -2.60 0.15 -4.91
C ALA A 39 -2.89 -0.95 -5.91
N GLN A 40 -2.25 -0.88 -7.07
CA GLN A 40 -2.13 -1.99 -8.00
C GLN A 40 -0.91 -2.84 -7.63
N ARG A 41 0.17 -2.18 -7.20
CA ARG A 41 1.38 -2.86 -6.73
C ARG A 41 1.82 -2.28 -5.41
N VAL A 42 2.42 -3.09 -4.56
CA VAL A 42 2.86 -2.70 -3.23
C VAL A 42 4.32 -3.08 -3.05
N ALA A 43 5.06 -2.21 -2.39
CA ALA A 43 6.43 -2.46 -2.00
C ALA A 43 6.58 -2.30 -0.49
N LEU A 44 7.28 -3.24 0.13
CA LEU A 44 7.63 -3.13 1.55
C LEU A 44 9.03 -2.58 1.67
N LEU A 45 9.17 -1.48 2.41
CA LEU A 45 10.46 -0.84 2.67
C LEU A 45 10.81 -0.99 4.15
N LEU A 46 12.01 -1.49 4.42
CA LEU A 46 12.56 -1.60 5.77
C LEU A 46 14.01 -1.13 5.74
N ASP A 47 14.37 -0.28 6.70
CA ASP A 47 15.73 0.25 6.83
C ASP A 47 16.25 0.84 5.51
N GLY A 48 15.40 1.55 4.79
CA GLY A 48 15.75 2.18 3.54
C GLY A 48 15.93 1.23 2.36
N LYS A 49 15.53 -0.03 2.51
CA LYS A 49 15.68 -1.04 1.47
C LYS A 49 14.34 -1.62 1.07
N VAL A 50 14.19 -1.92 -0.22
CA VAL A 50 12.99 -2.59 -0.73
C VAL A 50 13.12 -4.07 -0.46
N MET A 51 12.23 -4.62 0.37
CA MET A 51 12.23 -6.03 0.72
C MET A 51 11.47 -6.88 -0.30
N GLU A 52 10.34 -6.37 -0.78
CA GLU A 52 9.52 -7.09 -1.73
C GLU A 52 8.65 -6.10 -2.51
N VAL A 53 8.44 -6.36 -3.81
CA VAL A 53 7.50 -5.63 -4.65
C VAL A 53 6.62 -6.66 -5.35
N ALA A 54 5.31 -6.50 -5.27
CA ALA A 54 4.39 -7.45 -5.88
C ALA A 54 3.03 -6.79 -6.18
N PRO A 55 2.22 -7.39 -7.07
CA PRO A 55 0.84 -6.98 -7.22
C PRO A 55 0.13 -7.03 -5.87
N VAL A 56 -0.82 -6.13 -5.65
CA VAL A 56 -1.43 -5.96 -4.33
C VAL A 56 -2.01 -7.27 -3.77
N GLN A 57 -2.69 -8.04 -4.61
CA GLN A 57 -3.29 -9.29 -4.16
C GLN A 57 -2.22 -10.28 -3.71
N GLU A 58 -1.19 -10.46 -4.51
CA GLU A 58 -0.11 -11.37 -4.20
C GLU A 58 0.67 -10.94 -2.96
N PHE A 59 0.91 -9.65 -2.81
CA PHE A 59 1.61 -9.09 -1.65
C PHE A 59 0.91 -9.47 -0.34
N PHE A 60 -0.41 -9.38 -0.30
CA PHE A 60 -1.17 -9.63 0.92
C PHE A 60 -1.57 -11.09 1.12
N GLU A 61 -1.76 -11.85 0.04
CA GLU A 61 -2.24 -13.24 0.15
C GLU A 61 -1.12 -14.27 0.06
N ALA A 62 -0.05 -13.97 -0.69
CA ALA A 62 1.03 -14.92 -0.92
C ALA A 62 2.39 -14.23 -0.94
N PRO A 63 2.76 -13.53 0.15
CA PRO A 63 4.06 -12.86 0.21
C PRO A 63 5.20 -13.85 0.13
N ARG A 64 6.26 -13.50 -0.59
CA ARG A 64 7.42 -14.36 -0.78
C ARG A 64 8.48 -14.20 0.29
N ASP A 65 8.63 -12.97 0.82
CA ASP A 65 9.62 -12.69 1.85
C ASP A 65 9.02 -12.92 3.23
N PRO A 66 9.70 -13.63 4.13
CA PRO A 66 9.18 -13.85 5.49
C PRO A 66 8.87 -12.57 6.24
N ARG A 67 9.62 -11.50 5.97
CA ARG A 67 9.36 -10.20 6.62
C ARG A 67 8.07 -9.57 6.11
N THR A 68 7.79 -9.73 4.81
CA THR A 68 6.52 -9.30 4.26
C THR A 68 5.37 -10.07 4.88
N ALA A 69 5.52 -11.37 5.02
CA ALA A 69 4.50 -12.21 5.65
C ALA A 69 4.22 -11.75 7.09
N ALA A 70 5.26 -11.46 7.85
CA ALA A 70 5.11 -10.97 9.22
C ALA A 70 4.41 -9.59 9.24
N PHE A 71 4.78 -8.71 8.33
CA PHE A 71 4.16 -7.40 8.22
C PHE A 71 2.66 -7.52 7.92
N VAL A 72 2.30 -8.35 6.95
CA VAL A 72 0.91 -8.53 6.52
C VAL A 72 0.05 -9.10 7.65
N ARG A 73 0.63 -9.99 8.47
CA ARG A 73 -0.06 -10.57 9.62
C ARG A 73 -0.10 -9.66 10.84
N GLY A 74 0.54 -8.49 10.76
CA GLY A 74 0.60 -7.57 11.89
C GLY A 74 1.58 -7.97 12.99
N GLU A 75 2.50 -8.87 12.69
CA GLU A 75 3.49 -9.37 13.66
C GLU A 75 4.75 -8.54 13.69
N MET A 76 4.98 -7.71 12.68
CA MET A 76 6.20 -6.91 12.59
C MET A 76 6.01 -5.56 13.26
N VAL A 77 6.99 -5.17 14.07
CA VAL A 77 7.06 -3.83 14.66
C VAL A 77 7.97 -2.97 13.78
N TYR A 78 7.45 -1.82 13.37
CA TYR A 78 8.18 -0.92 12.49
C TYR A 78 7.93 0.54 12.84
#